data_3dc9267dfde2e950cf6871d13ad95947
#
_entry.id   3dc9267dfde2e950cf6871d13ad95947
#
_cell.length_a   1.000
_cell.length_b   1.000
_cell.length_c   1.000
_cell.angle_alpha   90.00
_cell.angle_beta   90.00
_cell.angle_gamma   90.00
#
_symmetry.space_group_name_H-M   'P 1'
#
loop_
_entity.id
_entity.type
_entity.pdbx_description
1 polymer ?
#
loop_
_entity_poly.entity_id
_entity_poly.type
_entity_poly.pdbx_seq_one_letter_code
_entity_poly.pdbx_strand_id
1 'polypeptide(L)'
;MGIDGKGVTTLVAFMGCPLYCKYCINAQCHDSIYEEDHSLRKAVQMLSPKELYDIVKKDNIYFQATGGGVCFGGGEPTMNADFIIEFAKLIPKGWKLTLETSLKCSCKTIESLAPYVAEWIVDIKDTNKTIYEKYTGVSSEIIEQLCYIKKLVQADKVIVKVPHIPHFNTNEDVKHSIEILKGIGI
;
A
#
# COMPACT_ATOMS: atom_id res chain seq x y z
N MET A 1 13.87 8.74 -5.47
CA MET A 1 13.22 8.96 -4.17
C MET A 1 11.91 9.69 -4.43
N GLY A 2 10.89 9.52 -3.61
CA GLY A 2 9.53 10.02 -3.87
C GLY A 2 8.58 8.97 -4.43
N ILE A 3 8.99 7.69 -4.42
CA ILE A 3 8.17 6.56 -4.86
C ILE A 3 7.23 6.09 -3.72
N ASP A 4 7.66 6.29 -2.46
CA ASP A 4 7.01 5.77 -1.26
C ASP A 4 6.43 6.88 -0.36
N GLY A 5 5.99 7.97 -0.97
CA GLY A 5 5.39 9.13 -0.30
C GLY A 5 6.20 10.42 -0.44
N LYS A 6 5.61 11.52 0.05
CA LYS A 6 6.22 12.86 0.02
C LYS A 6 7.16 13.05 1.21
N GLY A 7 8.32 13.63 0.96
CA GLY A 7 9.35 13.86 1.99
C GLY A 7 10.18 12.60 2.27
N VAL A 8 10.87 12.59 3.41
CA VAL A 8 11.59 11.40 3.88
C VAL A 8 10.60 10.48 4.59
N THR A 9 10.55 9.22 4.18
CA THR A 9 9.65 8.22 4.75
C THR A 9 10.41 6.99 5.21
N THR A 10 9.99 6.41 6.33
CA THR A 10 10.41 5.06 6.74
C THR A 10 9.41 4.06 6.21
N LEU A 11 9.87 3.14 5.36
CA LEU A 11 9.03 2.06 4.83
C LEU A 11 8.90 0.94 5.87
N VAL A 12 7.66 0.59 6.17
CA VAL A 12 7.30 -0.56 7.01
C VAL A 12 6.63 -1.61 6.13
N ALA A 13 7.32 -2.71 5.89
CA ALA A 13 6.83 -3.79 5.05
C ALA A 13 6.08 -4.83 5.90
N PHE A 14 4.79 -5.00 5.63
CA PHE A 14 4.01 -6.09 6.22
C PHE A 14 4.22 -7.41 5.48
N MET A 15 4.13 -8.50 6.23
CA MET A 15 4.00 -9.85 5.69
C MET A 15 2.55 -10.12 5.29
N GLY A 16 2.36 -11.00 4.31
CA GLY A 16 1.05 -11.38 3.79
C GLY A 16 0.55 -10.46 2.67
N CYS A 17 0.01 -11.07 1.62
CA CYS A 17 -0.63 -10.39 0.51
C CYS A 17 -1.68 -11.32 -0.11
N PRO A 18 -2.89 -10.83 -0.46
CA PRO A 18 -3.91 -11.66 -1.11
C PRO A 18 -3.66 -11.82 -2.62
N LEU A 19 -2.70 -11.09 -3.20
CA LEU A 19 -2.31 -11.21 -4.60
C LEU A 19 -1.12 -12.16 -4.76
N TYR A 20 -1.02 -12.81 -5.93
CA TYR A 20 0.09 -13.68 -6.31
C TYR A 20 0.80 -13.15 -7.57
N CYS A 21 1.17 -11.87 -7.54
CA CYS A 21 1.78 -11.18 -8.68
C CYS A 21 3.01 -11.92 -9.19
N LYS A 22 3.06 -12.17 -10.50
CA LYS A 22 4.13 -12.96 -11.14
C LYS A 22 5.53 -12.32 -11.03
N TYR A 23 5.59 -10.99 -10.98
CA TYR A 23 6.84 -10.24 -10.79
C TYR A 23 6.77 -9.41 -9.49
N CYS A 24 6.45 -10.08 -8.38
CA CYS A 24 6.41 -9.41 -7.09
C CYS A 24 7.83 -9.09 -6.61
N ILE A 25 8.14 -7.81 -6.41
CA ILE A 25 9.44 -7.38 -5.86
C ILE A 25 9.58 -7.72 -4.37
N ASN A 26 8.47 -7.95 -3.69
CA ASN A 26 8.38 -8.32 -2.29
C ASN A 26 7.91 -9.79 -2.12
N ALA A 27 8.41 -10.69 -2.97
CA ALA A 27 7.98 -12.10 -2.95
C ALA A 27 8.13 -12.75 -1.56
N GLN A 28 9.14 -12.34 -0.80
CA GLN A 28 9.37 -12.79 0.58
C GLN A 28 8.19 -12.49 1.54
N CYS A 29 7.30 -11.55 1.19
CA CYS A 29 6.11 -11.28 2.00
C CYS A 29 5.05 -12.38 1.94
N HIS A 30 5.19 -13.34 1.02
CA HIS A 30 4.34 -14.52 0.90
C HIS A 30 4.87 -15.74 1.67
N ASP A 31 6.14 -15.68 2.10
CA ASP A 31 6.77 -16.77 2.82
C ASP A 31 6.16 -16.93 4.22
N SER A 32 6.34 -18.14 4.81
CA SER A 32 6.07 -18.33 6.22
C SER A 32 6.87 -17.33 7.06
N ILE A 33 6.27 -16.82 8.13
CA ILE A 33 6.98 -15.99 9.12
C ILE A 33 7.85 -16.84 10.06
N TYR A 34 7.66 -18.15 10.04
CA TYR A 34 8.41 -19.11 10.86
C TYR A 34 9.32 -19.99 10.01
N GLU A 35 10.46 -20.36 10.56
CA GLU A 35 11.34 -21.40 10.06
C GLU A 35 10.73 -22.79 10.31
N GLU A 36 11.36 -23.86 9.80
CA GLU A 36 10.88 -25.25 9.99
C GLU A 36 10.88 -25.68 11.46
N ASP A 37 11.76 -25.11 12.28
CA ASP A 37 11.82 -25.37 13.72
C ASP A 37 10.84 -24.53 14.56
N HIS A 38 9.90 -23.85 13.91
CA HIS A 38 8.91 -22.93 14.50
C HIS A 38 9.50 -21.65 15.13
N SER A 39 10.79 -21.36 14.97
CA SER A 39 11.36 -20.07 15.33
C SER A 39 10.94 -18.98 14.35
N LEU A 40 10.92 -17.72 14.79
CA LEU A 40 10.64 -16.59 13.92
C LEU A 40 11.84 -16.37 12.97
N ARG A 41 11.56 -16.18 11.69
CA ARG A 41 12.62 -15.86 10.70
C ARG A 41 13.34 -14.59 11.09
N LYS A 42 14.67 -14.57 10.95
CA LYS A 42 15.53 -13.43 11.33
C LYS A 42 15.15 -12.11 10.66
N ALA A 43 14.58 -12.17 9.44
CA ALA A 43 14.16 -10.99 8.70
C ALA A 43 12.78 -10.47 9.13
N VAL A 44 12.07 -11.18 10.00
CA VAL A 44 10.70 -10.84 10.43
C VAL A 44 10.74 -10.38 11.88
N GLN A 45 9.99 -9.31 12.18
CA GLN A 45 9.80 -8.81 13.53
C GLN A 45 8.32 -8.82 13.88
N MET A 46 8.00 -9.34 15.05
CA MET A 46 6.65 -9.26 15.62
C MET A 46 6.60 -8.04 16.54
N LEU A 47 5.94 -6.99 16.09
CA LEU A 47 5.90 -5.72 16.80
C LEU A 47 4.46 -5.32 17.11
N SER A 48 4.25 -4.75 18.28
CA SER A 48 3.06 -3.95 18.57
C SER A 48 3.16 -2.56 17.91
N PRO A 49 2.05 -1.83 17.75
CA PRO A 49 2.08 -0.46 17.24
C PRO A 49 2.99 0.47 18.07
N LYS A 50 3.05 0.26 19.38
CA LYS A 50 3.92 1.04 20.27
C LYS A 50 5.40 0.74 20.07
N GLU A 51 5.78 -0.52 19.91
CA GLU A 51 7.18 -0.90 19.64
C GLU A 51 7.63 -0.37 18.29
N LEU A 52 6.77 -0.46 17.25
CA LEU A 52 7.05 0.16 15.96
C LEU A 52 7.26 1.67 16.10
N TYR A 53 6.38 2.37 16.84
CA TYR A 53 6.53 3.79 17.08
C TYR A 53 7.87 4.10 17.76
N ASP A 54 8.29 3.32 18.77
CA ASP A 54 9.55 3.52 19.48
C ASP A 54 10.79 3.31 18.60
N ILE A 55 10.66 2.50 17.55
CA ILE A 55 11.71 2.31 16.52
C ILE A 55 11.75 3.53 15.60
N VAL A 56 10.61 3.89 14.98
CA VAL A 56 10.58 4.91 13.92
C VAL A 56 10.67 6.34 14.42
N LYS A 57 10.38 6.61 15.70
CA LYS A 57 10.50 7.96 16.28
C LYS A 57 11.92 8.53 16.22
N LYS A 58 12.93 7.71 16.00
CA LYS A 58 14.32 8.13 15.78
C LYS A 58 14.46 8.99 14.53
N ASP A 59 13.58 8.79 13.54
CA ASP A 59 13.55 9.50 12.28
C ASP A 59 12.73 10.80 12.33
N ASN A 60 12.18 11.14 13.52
CA ASN A 60 11.27 12.29 13.69
C ASN A 60 11.83 13.60 13.12
N ILE A 61 13.12 13.86 13.30
CA ILE A 61 13.74 15.10 12.80
C ILE A 61 13.65 15.20 11.27
N TYR A 62 13.81 14.08 10.57
CA TYR A 62 13.69 14.03 9.12
C TYR A 62 12.24 14.17 8.66
N PHE A 63 11.31 13.55 9.38
CA PHE A 63 9.87 13.65 9.08
C PHE A 63 9.39 15.10 9.24
N GLN A 64 9.74 15.75 10.34
CA GLN A 64 9.38 17.15 10.59
C GLN A 64 10.00 18.11 9.56
N ALA A 65 11.27 17.91 9.21
CA ALA A 65 11.98 18.76 8.28
C ALA A 65 11.46 18.66 6.83
N THR A 66 10.94 17.50 6.43
CA THR A 66 10.57 17.24 5.03
C THR A 66 9.07 17.08 4.81
N GLY A 67 8.27 17.05 5.88
CA GLY A 67 6.85 16.74 5.82
C GLY A 67 6.56 15.28 5.41
N GLY A 68 7.49 14.37 5.72
CA GLY A 68 7.37 12.94 5.51
C GLY A 68 6.75 12.20 6.69
N GLY A 69 7.09 10.91 6.84
CA GLY A 69 6.57 10.09 7.93
C GLY A 69 6.75 8.59 7.70
N VAL A 70 5.70 7.82 7.89
CA VAL A 70 5.75 6.37 7.75
C VAL A 70 4.92 5.93 6.54
N CYS A 71 5.54 5.10 5.69
CA CYS A 71 4.85 4.44 4.58
C CYS A 71 4.66 2.96 4.93
N PHE A 72 3.43 2.49 4.95
CA PHE A 72 3.10 1.07 5.08
C PHE A 72 2.93 0.44 3.70
N GLY A 73 3.62 -0.67 3.47
CA GLY A 73 3.62 -1.41 2.19
C GLY A 73 4.12 -2.84 2.38
N GLY A 74 4.93 -3.33 1.45
CA GLY A 74 5.53 -4.67 1.46
C GLY A 74 4.61 -5.71 0.84
N GLY A 75 3.85 -6.48 1.64
CA GLY A 75 2.70 -7.27 1.22
C GLY A 75 1.50 -6.36 0.98
N GLU A 76 0.31 -6.72 1.49
CA GLU A 76 -0.86 -5.85 1.41
C GLU A 76 -1.15 -5.25 2.80
N PRO A 77 -0.84 -3.96 3.02
CA PRO A 77 -0.96 -3.35 4.34
C PRO A 77 -2.40 -3.26 4.85
N THR A 78 -3.39 -3.21 3.96
CA THR A 78 -4.82 -3.16 4.36
C THR A 78 -5.28 -4.40 5.11
N MET A 79 -4.55 -5.51 5.03
CA MET A 79 -4.78 -6.69 5.88
C MET A 79 -4.52 -6.44 7.37
N ASN A 80 -3.78 -5.37 7.68
CA ASN A 80 -3.38 -4.99 9.04
C ASN A 80 -3.99 -3.63 9.45
N ALA A 81 -5.23 -3.37 9.02
CA ALA A 81 -5.89 -2.07 9.23
C ALA A 81 -5.94 -1.64 10.70
N ASP A 82 -6.28 -2.55 11.61
CA ASP A 82 -6.36 -2.25 13.05
C ASP A 82 -5.00 -1.83 13.62
N PHE A 83 -3.92 -2.53 13.22
CA PHE A 83 -2.56 -2.16 13.62
C PHE A 83 -2.20 -0.76 13.11
N ILE A 84 -2.52 -0.45 11.86
CA ILE A 84 -2.25 0.86 11.24
C ILE A 84 -3.01 1.97 11.97
N ILE A 85 -4.28 1.73 12.31
CA ILE A 85 -5.13 2.67 13.03
C ILE A 85 -4.57 2.93 14.45
N GLU A 86 -4.17 1.88 15.16
CA GLU A 86 -3.57 2.02 16.50
C GLU A 86 -2.23 2.77 16.43
N PHE A 87 -1.39 2.46 15.44
CA PHE A 87 -0.14 3.19 15.21
C PHE A 87 -0.41 4.67 14.89
N ALA A 88 -1.40 4.96 14.04
CA ALA A 88 -1.76 6.33 13.68
C ALA A 88 -2.17 7.21 14.86
N LYS A 89 -2.72 6.61 15.93
CA LYS A 89 -3.06 7.32 17.17
C LYS A 89 -1.84 7.68 18.03
N LEU A 90 -0.69 7.05 17.78
CA LEU A 90 0.54 7.27 18.54
C LEU A 90 1.46 8.32 17.90
N ILE A 91 1.34 8.56 16.60
CA ILE A 91 2.26 9.46 15.87
C ILE A 91 1.99 10.94 16.21
N PRO A 92 3.05 11.78 16.30
CA PRO A 92 2.89 13.20 16.56
C PRO A 92 2.29 13.93 15.35
N LYS A 93 1.69 15.10 15.63
CA LYS A 93 1.26 16.02 14.57
C LYS A 93 2.44 16.36 13.66
N GLY A 94 2.19 16.36 12.35
CA GLY A 94 3.19 16.66 11.33
C GLY A 94 3.81 15.43 10.65
N TRP A 95 3.68 14.24 11.23
CA TRP A 95 3.99 13.01 10.51
C TRP A 95 2.89 12.69 9.51
N LYS A 96 3.26 12.22 8.34
CA LYS A 96 2.32 11.65 7.38
C LYS A 96 2.32 10.14 7.44
N LEU A 97 1.14 9.59 7.35
CA LEU A 97 0.97 8.15 7.18
C LEU A 97 0.58 7.91 5.73
N THR A 98 1.45 7.22 5.01
CA THR A 98 1.26 6.84 3.60
C THR A 98 0.96 5.35 3.52
N LEU A 99 0.08 4.96 2.63
CA LEU A 99 -0.27 3.57 2.39
C LEU A 99 0.02 3.21 0.94
N GLU A 100 0.93 2.27 0.69
CA GLU A 100 1.17 1.68 -0.63
C GLU A 100 0.43 0.36 -0.72
N THR A 101 -0.63 0.30 -1.53
CA THR A 101 -1.62 -0.78 -1.51
C THR A 101 -2.11 -1.12 -2.92
N SER A 102 -2.50 -2.38 -3.11
CA SER A 102 -3.26 -2.81 -4.29
C SER A 102 -4.77 -2.55 -4.16
N LEU A 103 -5.24 -2.05 -3.01
CA LEU A 103 -6.65 -1.95 -2.62
C LEU A 103 -7.41 -3.28 -2.64
N LYS A 104 -6.75 -4.43 -2.62
CA LYS A 104 -7.46 -5.73 -2.54
C LYS A 104 -7.95 -5.97 -1.11
N CYS A 105 -8.95 -5.19 -0.73
CA CYS A 105 -9.58 -5.20 0.57
C CYS A 105 -11.07 -4.80 0.47
N SER A 106 -11.81 -4.89 1.55
CA SER A 106 -13.21 -4.46 1.58
C SER A 106 -13.35 -2.92 1.59
N CYS A 107 -14.46 -2.40 1.07
CA CYS A 107 -14.79 -0.98 1.21
C CYS A 107 -14.80 -0.50 2.67
N LYS A 108 -15.24 -1.36 3.58
CA LYS A 108 -15.26 -1.08 5.03
C LYS A 108 -13.84 -0.88 5.58
N THR A 109 -12.86 -1.63 5.08
CA THR A 109 -11.44 -1.45 5.44
C THR A 109 -10.92 -0.09 4.96
N ILE A 110 -11.25 0.30 3.72
CA ILE A 110 -10.88 1.62 3.17
C ILE A 110 -11.48 2.72 4.04
N GLU A 111 -12.76 2.61 4.38
CA GLU A 111 -13.48 3.58 5.22
C GLU A 111 -12.84 3.74 6.60
N SER A 112 -12.43 2.64 7.24
CA SER A 112 -11.80 2.68 8.56
C SER A 112 -10.40 3.32 8.54
N LEU A 113 -9.66 3.18 7.45
CA LEU A 113 -8.31 3.74 7.29
C LEU A 113 -8.32 5.21 6.81
N ALA A 114 -9.33 5.62 6.05
CA ALA A 114 -9.40 6.93 5.42
C ALA A 114 -9.15 8.14 6.36
N PRO A 115 -9.63 8.15 7.63
CA PRO A 115 -9.37 9.25 8.55
C PRO A 115 -7.90 9.39 8.98
N TYR A 116 -7.10 8.34 8.86
CA TYR A 116 -5.74 8.27 9.37
C TYR A 116 -4.67 8.36 8.29
N VAL A 117 -5.01 7.99 7.04
CA VAL A 117 -4.06 7.95 5.92
C VAL A 117 -4.01 9.30 5.23
N ALA A 118 -2.82 9.91 5.22
CA ALA A 118 -2.59 11.20 4.59
C ALA A 118 -2.41 11.08 3.07
N GLU A 119 -1.86 9.97 2.59
CA GLU A 119 -1.60 9.72 1.17
C GLU A 119 -1.75 8.23 0.84
N TRP A 120 -2.47 7.95 -0.23
CA TRP A 120 -2.70 6.61 -0.75
C TRP A 120 -1.93 6.43 -2.06
N ILE A 121 -1.03 5.49 -2.11
CA ILE A 121 -0.31 5.08 -3.31
C ILE A 121 -0.91 3.75 -3.76
N VAL A 122 -1.73 3.81 -4.80
CA VAL A 122 -2.49 2.66 -5.28
C VAL A 122 -1.82 2.07 -6.50
N ASP A 123 -1.34 0.84 -6.39
CA ASP A 123 -0.80 0.06 -7.50
C ASP A 123 -1.89 -0.81 -8.12
N ILE A 124 -2.50 -0.32 -9.21
CA ILE A 124 -3.71 -0.93 -9.80
C ILE A 124 -3.44 -2.21 -10.58
N LYS A 125 -2.19 -2.52 -10.89
CA LYS A 125 -1.74 -3.59 -11.79
C LYS A 125 -2.25 -3.39 -13.22
N ASP A 126 -3.57 -3.50 -13.46
CA ASP A 126 -4.22 -3.17 -14.72
C ASP A 126 -5.72 -2.93 -14.50
N THR A 127 -6.36 -2.11 -15.33
CA THR A 127 -7.83 -1.92 -15.32
C THR A 127 -8.57 -3.02 -16.10
N ASN A 128 -7.89 -3.69 -17.02
CA ASN A 128 -8.43 -4.85 -17.72
C ASN A 128 -8.44 -6.06 -16.78
N LYS A 129 -9.64 -6.55 -16.47
CA LYS A 129 -9.84 -7.68 -15.54
C LYS A 129 -9.07 -8.95 -15.95
N THR A 130 -9.00 -9.25 -17.23
CA THR A 130 -8.28 -10.44 -17.75
C THR A 130 -6.77 -10.30 -17.53
N ILE A 131 -6.20 -9.13 -17.81
CA ILE A 131 -4.77 -8.86 -17.59
C ILE A 131 -4.47 -8.90 -16.08
N TYR A 132 -5.28 -8.23 -15.29
CA TYR A 132 -5.15 -8.21 -13.83
C TYR A 132 -5.14 -9.63 -13.25
N GLU A 133 -6.15 -10.44 -13.60
CA GLU A 133 -6.28 -11.81 -13.10
C GLU A 133 -5.13 -12.71 -13.55
N LYS A 134 -4.73 -12.63 -14.82
CA LYS A 134 -3.58 -13.37 -15.33
C LYS A 134 -2.28 -13.02 -14.60
N TYR A 135 -2.09 -11.74 -14.23
CA TYR A 135 -0.90 -11.27 -13.54
C TYR A 135 -0.91 -11.56 -12.04
N THR A 136 -2.06 -11.34 -11.37
CA THR A 136 -2.18 -11.39 -9.91
C THR A 136 -2.70 -12.72 -9.37
N GLY A 137 -3.34 -13.54 -10.23
CA GLY A 137 -3.97 -14.80 -9.84
C GLY A 137 -5.34 -14.64 -9.15
N VAL A 138 -5.88 -13.43 -9.07
CA VAL A 138 -7.17 -13.14 -8.42
C VAL A 138 -8.01 -12.16 -9.22
N SER A 139 -9.34 -12.16 -9.00
CA SER A 139 -10.26 -11.24 -9.67
C SER A 139 -10.02 -9.78 -9.29
N SER A 140 -10.29 -8.87 -10.24
CA SER A 140 -10.16 -7.42 -10.05
C SER A 140 -11.49 -6.76 -9.65
N GLU A 141 -11.42 -5.93 -8.62
CA GLU A 141 -12.47 -4.99 -8.21
C GLU A 141 -11.92 -3.56 -8.13
N ILE A 142 -10.75 -3.33 -8.73
CA ILE A 142 -9.95 -2.12 -8.53
C ILE A 142 -10.69 -0.83 -8.88
N ILE A 143 -11.49 -0.83 -9.97
CA ILE A 143 -12.25 0.36 -10.37
C ILE A 143 -13.32 0.72 -9.34
N GLU A 144 -14.01 -0.28 -8.80
CA GLU A 144 -15.04 -0.07 -7.76
C GLU A 144 -14.41 0.49 -6.49
N GLN A 145 -13.26 -0.03 -6.10
CA GLN A 145 -12.50 0.41 -4.92
C GLN A 145 -11.94 1.83 -5.12
N LEU A 146 -11.44 2.16 -6.31
CA LEU A 146 -11.01 3.52 -6.64
C LEU A 146 -12.17 4.51 -6.64
N CYS A 147 -13.32 4.14 -7.19
CA CYS A 147 -14.53 4.96 -7.10
C CYS A 147 -15.00 5.13 -5.65
N TYR A 148 -14.76 4.14 -4.80
CA TYR A 148 -15.14 4.22 -3.39
C TYR A 148 -14.19 5.12 -2.59
N ILE A 149 -12.87 4.94 -2.72
CA ILE A 149 -11.90 5.77 -2.00
C ILE A 149 -12.04 7.25 -2.37
N LYS A 150 -12.30 7.56 -3.65
CA LYS A 150 -12.55 8.92 -4.12
C LYS A 150 -13.72 9.63 -3.41
N LYS A 151 -14.70 8.88 -2.89
CA LYS A 151 -15.81 9.46 -2.10
C LYS A 151 -15.40 9.82 -0.67
N LEU A 152 -14.32 9.22 -0.18
CA LEU A 152 -13.88 9.34 1.21
C LEU A 152 -12.73 10.33 1.38
N VAL A 153 -11.87 10.45 0.37
CA VAL A 153 -10.68 11.29 0.43
C VAL A 153 -10.57 12.22 -0.78
N GLN A 154 -9.86 13.32 -0.62
CA GLN A 154 -9.59 14.26 -1.71
C GLN A 154 -8.68 13.62 -2.77
N ALA A 155 -8.91 13.93 -4.04
CA ALA A 155 -8.18 13.31 -5.16
C ALA A 155 -6.67 13.53 -5.10
N ASP A 156 -6.20 14.66 -4.57
CA ASP A 156 -4.77 14.99 -4.39
C ASP A 156 -4.05 14.12 -3.35
N LYS A 157 -4.81 13.34 -2.57
CA LYS A 157 -4.29 12.34 -1.63
C LYS A 157 -4.16 10.94 -2.22
N VAL A 158 -4.59 10.74 -3.48
CA VAL A 158 -4.55 9.45 -4.15
C VAL A 158 -3.59 9.52 -5.32
N ILE A 159 -2.50 8.79 -5.25
CA ILE A 159 -1.53 8.58 -6.33
C ILE A 159 -1.77 7.19 -6.89
N VAL A 160 -1.99 7.09 -8.19
CA VAL A 160 -2.20 5.79 -8.83
C VAL A 160 -0.98 5.40 -9.66
N LYS A 161 -0.38 4.27 -9.33
CA LYS A 161 0.66 3.63 -10.15
C LYS A 161 0.00 2.76 -11.21
N VAL A 162 0.30 3.03 -12.49
CA VAL A 162 -0.14 2.25 -13.64
C VAL A 162 1.10 1.57 -14.22
N PRO A 163 1.41 0.33 -13.83
CA PRO A 163 2.65 -0.31 -14.24
C PRO A 163 2.57 -0.83 -15.68
N HIS A 164 3.67 -0.68 -16.42
CA HIS A 164 3.91 -1.51 -17.61
C HIS A 164 4.53 -2.83 -17.13
N ILE A 165 3.82 -3.93 -17.34
CA ILE A 165 4.20 -5.26 -16.86
C ILE A 165 4.59 -6.12 -18.06
N PRO A 166 5.89 -6.40 -18.28
CA PRO A 166 6.35 -7.19 -19.42
C PRO A 166 5.61 -8.52 -19.54
N HIS A 167 5.23 -8.89 -20.77
CA HIS A 167 4.48 -10.12 -21.12
C HIS A 167 3.02 -10.18 -20.60
N PHE A 168 2.52 -9.16 -19.88
CA PHE A 168 1.14 -9.12 -19.39
C PHE A 168 0.33 -8.01 -20.02
N ASN A 169 0.86 -6.78 -20.06
CA ASN A 169 0.19 -5.66 -20.69
C ASN A 169 1.12 -4.93 -21.68
N THR A 170 0.52 -4.12 -22.53
CA THR A 170 1.17 -3.30 -23.54
C THR A 170 1.12 -1.82 -23.17
N ASN A 171 1.81 -0.97 -23.94
CA ASN A 171 1.70 0.48 -23.79
C ASN A 171 0.27 0.99 -24.07
N GLU A 172 -0.47 0.32 -24.92
CA GLU A 172 -1.88 0.63 -25.24
C GLU A 172 -2.77 0.31 -24.04
N ASP A 173 -2.56 -0.82 -23.35
CA ASP A 173 -3.28 -1.17 -22.11
C ASP A 173 -3.01 -0.17 -21.01
N VAL A 174 -1.76 0.27 -20.84
CA VAL A 174 -1.38 1.32 -19.88
C VAL A 174 -2.08 2.64 -20.21
N LYS A 175 -2.09 3.07 -21.49
CA LYS A 175 -2.82 4.28 -21.90
C LYS A 175 -4.31 4.15 -21.64
N HIS A 176 -4.91 3.02 -21.98
CA HIS A 176 -6.32 2.76 -21.71
C HIS A 176 -6.64 2.83 -20.21
N SER A 177 -5.81 2.24 -19.38
CA SER A 177 -5.93 2.34 -17.92
C SER A 177 -5.90 3.80 -17.45
N ILE A 178 -4.98 4.62 -17.98
CA ILE A 178 -4.90 6.05 -17.66
C ILE A 178 -6.16 6.81 -18.10
N GLU A 179 -6.73 6.48 -19.27
CA GLU A 179 -7.98 7.09 -19.74
C GLU A 179 -9.16 6.76 -18.83
N ILE A 180 -9.27 5.51 -18.38
CA ILE A 180 -10.30 5.09 -17.42
C ILE A 180 -10.14 5.87 -16.10
N LEU A 181 -8.91 5.98 -15.58
CA LEU A 181 -8.61 6.71 -14.34
C LEU A 181 -9.01 8.18 -14.46
N LYS A 182 -8.65 8.85 -15.55
CA LYS A 182 -9.10 10.23 -15.83
C LYS A 182 -10.62 10.33 -15.92
N GLY A 183 -11.28 9.34 -16.54
CA GLY A 183 -12.74 9.29 -16.65
C GLY A 183 -13.44 9.19 -15.30
N ILE A 184 -12.87 8.50 -14.33
CA ILE A 184 -13.38 8.46 -12.95
C ILE A 184 -12.89 9.64 -12.08
N GLY A 185 -12.03 10.52 -12.64
CA GLY A 185 -11.55 11.74 -11.99
C GLY A 185 -10.50 11.50 -10.90
N ILE A 186 -9.57 10.59 -11.20
CA ILE A 186 -8.34 10.34 -10.44
C ILE A 186 -7.15 10.67 -11.33
#